data_6eb062c29cade7736629c0f2dd352925
#
_entry.id   6eb062c29cade7736629c0f2dd352925
#
_cell.length_a   1.000
_cell.length_b   1.000
_cell.length_c   1.000
_cell.angle_alpha   90.00
_cell.angle_beta   90.00
_cell.angle_gamma   90.00
#
_symmetry.space_group_name_H-M   'P 1'
#
loop_
_entity.id
_entity.type
_entity.pdbx_description
1 polymer ?
#
loop_
_entity_poly.entity_id
_entity_poly.type
_entity_poly.pdbx_seq_one_letter_code
_entity_poly.pdbx_strand_id
1 'polypeptide(L)'
;MADSIKVICDNLGGPIRVAMGTPLSDVAARLTPGRYPFLAAFVNNRIKELNYKIYTPVTVRFVDITDFAGIRVYQRTSWFILQKAARTLFPGHTLHIRHSMGQSGFYCELEGLDEFTHEQAAALEGHMREVVAQNLPIERTKVLTSELRAIYAEQGFDDKTALLDTRPRLYSDLYTLDGTAGYFYGALAPSTGYIDRFCIEPYYKGFYLALPLRTNPGVLNKNVQQEKMFGIFQEYQSWVRIMGVPTVGDVNSKVLAGDAGGMIKLAEAFHERKFAWVADTIYDANLSRGVRIVLISGPSSSGKTTSAKPVSYTHLRAHETGAY
;
A
#
# COMPACT_ATOMS: atom_id res chain seq x y z
N MET A 1 45.59 -0.89 8.58
CA MET A 1 44.63 -1.90 9.09
C MET A 1 43.26 -1.43 8.66
N ALA A 2 42.48 -2.26 7.94
CA ALA A 2 41.12 -1.85 7.59
C ALA A 2 40.33 -1.66 8.90
N ASP A 3 39.73 -0.49 9.08
CA ASP A 3 39.01 -0.15 10.29
C ASP A 3 37.82 -1.13 10.42
N SER A 4 37.93 -2.05 11.38
CA SER A 4 36.89 -3.05 11.62
C SER A 4 35.86 -2.53 12.59
N ILE A 5 34.59 -2.66 12.25
CA ILE A 5 33.43 -2.21 13.02
C ILE A 5 32.83 -3.39 13.77
N LYS A 6 32.45 -3.16 15.02
CA LYS A 6 31.69 -4.13 15.82
C LYS A 6 30.22 -4.05 15.45
N VAL A 7 29.65 -5.18 15.04
CA VAL A 7 28.22 -5.33 14.76
C VAL A 7 27.65 -6.39 15.70
N ILE A 8 26.61 -6.06 16.44
CA ILE A 8 25.85 -7.02 17.25
C ILE A 8 24.76 -7.59 16.31
N CYS A 9 24.85 -8.86 15.97
CA CYS A 9 23.91 -9.51 15.08
C CYS A 9 23.04 -10.48 15.87
N ASP A 10 21.77 -10.14 16.07
CA ASP A 10 20.82 -10.93 16.86
C ASP A 10 20.64 -12.33 16.28
N ASN A 11 20.65 -12.46 14.94
CA ASN A 11 20.51 -13.74 14.25
C ASN A 11 21.75 -14.66 14.42
N LEU A 12 22.91 -14.13 14.82
CA LEU A 12 24.13 -14.89 15.12
C LEU A 12 24.32 -15.13 16.63
N GLY A 13 23.48 -14.52 17.46
CA GLY A 13 23.57 -14.64 18.91
C GLY A 13 24.75 -13.89 19.52
N GLY A 14 25.43 -12.98 18.78
CA GLY A 14 26.57 -12.27 19.33
C GLY A 14 27.24 -11.26 18.39
N PRO A 15 28.33 -10.62 18.87
CA PRO A 15 29.05 -9.63 18.11
C PRO A 15 29.95 -10.25 17.03
N ILE A 16 29.95 -9.61 15.88
CA ILE A 16 30.91 -9.88 14.78
C ILE A 16 31.70 -8.63 14.45
N ARG A 17 32.80 -8.80 13.73
CA ARG A 17 33.57 -7.70 13.16
C ARG A 17 33.46 -7.71 11.64
N VAL A 18 33.23 -6.54 11.06
CA VAL A 18 33.15 -6.32 9.60
C VAL A 18 34.01 -5.12 9.22
N ALA A 19 34.44 -5.06 7.99
CA ALA A 19 35.14 -3.87 7.47
C ALA A 19 34.15 -2.69 7.37
N MET A 20 34.64 -1.47 7.49
CA MET A 20 33.83 -0.26 7.25
C MET A 20 33.29 -0.27 5.81
N GLY A 21 32.01 0.06 5.66
CA GLY A 21 31.34 0.06 4.35
C GLY A 21 30.81 -1.32 3.91
N THR A 22 30.95 -2.37 4.74
CA THR A 22 30.35 -3.68 4.44
C THR A 22 28.83 -3.55 4.32
N PRO A 23 28.21 -4.01 3.21
CA PRO A 23 26.76 -4.02 3.07
C PRO A 23 26.12 -5.10 3.95
N LEU A 24 24.86 -4.90 4.32
CA LEU A 24 24.10 -5.89 5.11
C LEU A 24 23.97 -7.23 4.39
N SER A 25 23.92 -7.26 3.05
CA SER A 25 23.93 -8.49 2.25
C SER A 25 25.09 -9.41 2.58
N ASP A 26 26.29 -8.86 2.74
CA ASP A 26 27.51 -9.64 3.04
C ASP A 26 27.51 -10.16 4.48
N VAL A 27 26.84 -9.45 5.39
CA VAL A 27 26.58 -9.94 6.73
C VAL A 27 25.54 -11.05 6.70
N ALA A 28 24.46 -10.88 5.94
CA ALA A 28 23.42 -11.88 5.76
C ALA A 28 23.96 -13.20 5.16
N ALA A 29 24.92 -13.11 4.23
CA ALA A 29 25.56 -14.26 3.60
C ALA A 29 26.35 -15.15 4.60
N ARG A 30 26.70 -14.63 5.80
CA ARG A 30 27.34 -15.40 6.88
C ARG A 30 26.34 -16.16 7.74
N LEU A 31 25.05 -15.90 7.57
CA LEU A 31 23.97 -16.56 8.28
C LEU A 31 23.53 -17.80 7.49
N THR A 32 23.17 -18.84 8.22
CA THR A 32 22.43 -19.94 7.60
C THR A 32 21.01 -19.46 7.35
N PRO A 33 20.57 -19.34 6.08
CA PRO A 33 19.20 -18.93 5.79
C PRO A 33 18.22 -19.90 6.43
N GLY A 34 17.13 -19.40 6.97
CA GLY A 34 15.98 -20.18 7.35
C GLY A 34 15.25 -20.72 6.10
N ARG A 35 13.98 -21.02 6.24
CA ARG A 35 13.15 -21.49 5.10
C ARG A 35 12.99 -20.44 4.01
N TYR A 36 13.13 -19.14 4.36
CA TYR A 36 12.92 -18.01 3.46
C TYR A 36 14.14 -17.08 3.45
N PRO A 37 14.44 -16.42 2.32
CA PRO A 37 15.55 -15.47 2.25
C PRO A 37 15.27 -14.23 3.11
N PHE A 38 16.35 -13.64 3.63
CA PHE A 38 16.24 -12.33 4.27
C PHE A 38 15.93 -11.25 3.25
N LEU A 39 14.96 -10.42 3.54
CA LEU A 39 14.48 -9.33 2.67
C LEU A 39 15.05 -7.97 3.06
N ALA A 40 15.34 -7.78 4.34
CA ALA A 40 15.85 -6.54 4.92
C ALA A 40 16.43 -6.80 6.30
N ALA A 41 16.94 -5.75 6.95
CA ALA A 41 17.34 -5.84 8.36
C ALA A 41 16.94 -4.59 9.16
N PHE A 42 16.64 -4.78 10.43
CA PHE A 42 16.66 -3.68 11.38
C PHE A 42 18.11 -3.31 11.73
N VAL A 43 18.44 -2.04 11.58
CA VAL A 43 19.70 -1.44 12.02
C VAL A 43 19.35 -0.41 13.10
N ASN A 44 19.75 -0.63 14.34
CA ASN A 44 19.34 0.21 15.48
C ASN A 44 17.84 0.50 15.47
N ASN A 45 17.00 -0.52 15.36
CA ASN A 45 15.52 -0.48 15.30
C ASN A 45 14.91 0.25 14.08
N ARG A 46 15.70 0.56 13.05
CA ARG A 46 15.21 1.11 11.78
C ARG A 46 15.40 0.12 10.65
N ILE A 47 14.32 -0.18 9.93
CA ILE A 47 14.40 -1.07 8.77
C ILE A 47 15.28 -0.45 7.66
N LYS A 48 16.19 -1.27 7.11
CA LYS A 48 17.11 -0.93 6.03
C LYS A 48 17.11 -2.01 4.97
N GLU A 49 17.35 -1.61 3.71
CA GLU A 49 17.61 -2.51 2.60
C GLU A 49 18.91 -3.30 2.83
N LEU A 50 19.07 -4.47 2.22
CA LEU A 50 20.28 -5.28 2.37
C LEU A 50 21.52 -4.67 1.71
N ASN A 51 21.35 -3.70 0.80
CA ASN A 51 22.46 -2.94 0.23
C ASN A 51 22.97 -1.79 1.14
N TYR A 52 22.33 -1.55 2.30
CA TYR A 52 22.77 -0.56 3.27
C TYR A 52 24.17 -0.90 3.79
N LYS A 53 25.11 0.08 3.72
CA LYS A 53 26.50 -0.06 4.14
C LYS A 53 26.69 0.36 5.60
N ILE A 54 27.44 -0.43 6.35
CA ILE A 54 27.70 -0.23 7.78
C ILE A 54 28.98 0.61 7.95
N TYR A 55 28.86 1.78 8.58
CA TYR A 55 29.98 2.69 8.83
C TYR A 55 30.27 2.94 10.32
N THR A 56 29.38 2.52 11.21
CA THR A 56 29.48 2.70 12.67
C THR A 56 29.06 1.44 13.39
N PRO A 57 29.43 1.24 14.66
CA PRO A 57 28.91 0.15 15.46
C PRO A 57 27.37 0.17 15.52
N VAL A 58 26.75 -0.96 15.23
CA VAL A 58 25.28 -1.09 15.15
C VAL A 58 24.82 -2.44 15.67
N THR A 59 23.54 -2.49 16.06
CA THR A 59 22.79 -3.74 16.26
C THR A 59 21.98 -4.04 15.00
N VAL A 60 22.06 -5.28 14.54
CA VAL A 60 21.40 -5.74 13.31
C VAL A 60 20.54 -6.96 13.60
N ARG A 61 19.30 -6.96 13.10
CA ARG A 61 18.39 -8.11 13.07
C ARG A 61 17.81 -8.26 11.68
N PHE A 62 18.18 -9.34 11.01
CA PHE A 62 17.64 -9.68 9.67
C PHE A 62 16.23 -10.20 9.77
N VAL A 63 15.42 -9.89 8.76
CA VAL A 63 14.01 -10.26 8.67
C VAL A 63 13.68 -10.88 7.32
N ASP A 64 12.90 -11.94 7.36
CA ASP A 64 12.33 -12.61 6.19
C ASP A 64 10.83 -12.29 6.03
N ILE A 65 10.16 -12.96 5.11
CA ILE A 65 8.74 -12.74 4.80
C ILE A 65 7.79 -13.05 5.98
N THR A 66 8.22 -13.81 6.98
CA THR A 66 7.40 -14.18 8.15
C THR A 66 7.36 -13.07 9.21
N ASP A 67 8.29 -12.10 9.15
CA ASP A 67 8.27 -10.89 9.99
C ASP A 67 7.30 -9.85 9.41
N PHE A 68 6.69 -9.04 10.29
CA PHE A 68 5.82 -7.93 9.88
C PHE A 68 6.51 -6.88 9.01
N ALA A 69 7.79 -6.61 9.25
CA ALA A 69 8.56 -5.71 8.41
C ALA A 69 8.92 -6.38 7.07
N GLY A 70 9.29 -7.66 7.11
CA GLY A 70 9.67 -8.43 5.93
C GLY A 70 8.52 -8.59 4.92
N ILE A 71 7.31 -8.93 5.37
CA ILE A 71 6.16 -9.02 4.46
C ILE A 71 5.85 -7.67 3.79
N ARG A 72 6.05 -6.54 4.49
CA ARG A 72 5.87 -5.21 3.89
C ARG A 72 6.97 -4.88 2.85
N VAL A 73 8.18 -5.38 3.04
CA VAL A 73 9.25 -5.28 2.02
C VAL A 73 8.86 -6.08 0.79
N TYR A 74 8.39 -7.33 0.97
CA TYR A 74 7.92 -8.18 -0.10
C TYR A 74 6.77 -7.51 -0.90
N GLN A 75 5.76 -7.00 -0.22
CA GLN A 75 4.62 -6.30 -0.83
C GLN A 75 5.08 -5.10 -1.68
N ARG A 76 5.89 -4.20 -1.12
CA ARG A 76 6.39 -3.01 -1.84
C ARG A 76 7.22 -3.39 -3.07
N THR A 77 8.06 -4.42 -2.94
CA THR A 77 8.85 -4.93 -4.07
C THR A 77 7.96 -5.50 -5.16
N SER A 78 6.94 -6.28 -4.78
CA SER A 78 5.93 -6.80 -5.73
C SER A 78 5.18 -5.68 -6.45
N TRP A 79 4.83 -4.59 -5.76
CA TRP A 79 4.19 -3.42 -6.39
C TRP A 79 5.11 -2.73 -7.39
N PHE A 80 6.42 -2.66 -7.13
CA PHE A 80 7.35 -2.05 -8.06
C PHE A 80 7.53 -2.90 -9.31
N ILE A 81 7.61 -4.22 -9.16
CA ILE A 81 7.61 -5.17 -10.29
C ILE A 81 6.32 -5.05 -11.10
N LEU A 82 5.17 -5.01 -10.43
CA LEU A 82 3.87 -4.81 -11.07
C LEU A 82 3.81 -3.49 -11.84
N GLN A 83 4.30 -2.38 -11.24
CA GLN A 83 4.34 -1.08 -11.89
C GLN A 83 5.18 -1.11 -13.17
N LYS A 84 6.37 -1.73 -13.13
CA LYS A 84 7.21 -1.91 -14.33
C LYS A 84 6.52 -2.74 -15.39
N ALA A 85 5.96 -3.88 -15.02
CA ALA A 85 5.26 -4.77 -15.95
C ALA A 85 4.03 -4.10 -16.58
N ALA A 86 3.23 -3.41 -15.78
CA ALA A 86 2.05 -2.69 -16.27
C ALA A 86 2.42 -1.59 -17.26
N ARG A 87 3.47 -0.81 -16.99
CA ARG A 87 3.94 0.23 -17.92
C ARG A 87 4.41 -0.34 -19.27
N THR A 88 4.99 -1.52 -19.27
CA THR A 88 5.44 -2.19 -20.51
C THR A 88 4.28 -2.71 -21.34
N LEU A 89 3.31 -3.37 -20.68
CA LEU A 89 2.20 -4.04 -21.38
C LEU A 89 1.02 -3.11 -21.69
N PHE A 90 0.81 -2.07 -20.87
CA PHE A 90 -0.31 -1.15 -20.99
C PHE A 90 0.19 0.30 -21.06
N PRO A 91 0.95 0.67 -22.13
CA PRO A 91 1.42 2.03 -22.30
C PRO A 91 0.22 2.99 -22.41
N GLY A 92 0.31 4.12 -21.71
CA GLY A 92 -0.78 5.12 -21.67
C GLY A 92 -1.82 4.89 -20.57
N HIS A 93 -1.74 3.78 -19.84
CA HIS A 93 -2.59 3.53 -18.66
C HIS A 93 -1.82 3.70 -17.35
N THR A 94 -2.42 4.38 -16.39
CA THR A 94 -1.82 4.55 -15.05
C THR A 94 -2.26 3.42 -14.12
N LEU A 95 -1.29 2.72 -13.52
CA LEU A 95 -1.57 1.71 -12.51
C LEU A 95 -1.89 2.37 -11.16
N HIS A 96 -3.02 2.00 -10.59
CA HIS A 96 -3.41 2.35 -9.23
C HIS A 96 -3.49 1.11 -8.35
N ILE A 97 -2.75 1.08 -7.26
CA ILE A 97 -2.91 0.11 -6.18
C ILE A 97 -3.83 0.75 -5.14
N ARG A 98 -5.09 0.30 -5.11
CA ARG A 98 -6.18 1.00 -4.40
C ARG A 98 -6.20 0.70 -2.92
N HIS A 99 -6.50 -0.54 -2.56
CA HIS A 99 -6.64 -0.94 -1.16
C HIS A 99 -6.29 -2.43 -0.98
N SER A 100 -5.98 -2.80 0.27
CA SER A 100 -5.79 -4.19 0.62
C SER A 100 -7.12 -4.96 0.61
N MET A 101 -7.05 -6.21 0.20
CA MET A 101 -8.16 -7.16 0.23
C MET A 101 -7.71 -8.48 0.84
N GLY A 102 -8.59 -9.13 1.59
CA GLY A 102 -8.24 -10.36 2.30
C GLY A 102 -7.09 -10.13 3.27
N GLN A 103 -6.28 -11.17 3.47
CA GLN A 103 -5.17 -11.12 4.42
C GLN A 103 -3.85 -10.63 3.84
N SER A 104 -3.66 -10.71 2.51
CA SER A 104 -2.37 -10.38 1.87
C SER A 104 -2.50 -10.10 0.38
N GLY A 105 -3.56 -9.45 -0.05
CA GLY A 105 -3.73 -9.06 -1.44
C GLY A 105 -4.17 -7.61 -1.60
N PHE A 106 -4.20 -7.15 -2.84
CA PHE A 106 -4.48 -5.76 -3.18
C PHE A 106 -5.37 -5.68 -4.42
N TYR A 107 -6.38 -4.84 -4.35
CA TYR A 107 -7.13 -4.45 -5.52
C TYR A 107 -6.36 -3.39 -6.29
N CYS A 108 -6.21 -3.60 -7.59
CA CYS A 108 -5.49 -2.73 -8.50
C CYS A 108 -6.37 -2.40 -9.71
N GLU A 109 -6.15 -1.21 -10.28
CA GLU A 109 -6.83 -0.75 -11.48
C GLU A 109 -5.82 -0.14 -12.46
N LEU A 110 -6.08 -0.31 -13.75
CA LEU A 110 -5.46 0.46 -14.81
C LEU A 110 -6.44 1.54 -15.25
N GLU A 111 -6.09 2.81 -15.04
CA GLU A 111 -6.93 3.94 -15.40
C GLU A 111 -7.18 3.96 -16.90
N GLY A 112 -8.44 4.18 -17.29
CA GLY A 112 -8.85 4.18 -18.69
C GLY A 112 -9.21 2.80 -19.27
N LEU A 113 -9.15 1.72 -18.46
CA LEU A 113 -9.73 0.43 -18.82
C LEU A 113 -11.07 0.25 -18.10
N ASP A 114 -12.11 -0.11 -18.88
CA ASP A 114 -13.44 -0.39 -18.32
C ASP A 114 -13.57 -1.81 -17.78
N GLU A 115 -12.74 -2.73 -18.28
CA GLU A 115 -12.72 -4.14 -17.89
C GLU A 115 -11.28 -4.69 -17.98
N PHE A 116 -10.92 -5.55 -17.04
CA PHE A 116 -9.64 -6.26 -17.03
C PHE A 116 -9.88 -7.75 -17.21
N THR A 117 -9.44 -8.29 -18.34
CA THR A 117 -9.75 -9.67 -18.77
C THR A 117 -8.79 -10.71 -18.18
N HIS A 118 -9.19 -11.99 -18.23
CA HIS A 118 -8.32 -13.11 -17.84
C HIS A 118 -7.07 -13.21 -18.70
N GLU A 119 -7.14 -12.86 -19.99
CA GLU A 119 -5.99 -12.83 -20.89
C GLU A 119 -5.00 -11.74 -20.48
N GLN A 120 -5.49 -10.55 -20.16
CA GLN A 120 -4.66 -9.45 -19.66
C GLN A 120 -4.02 -9.80 -18.31
N ALA A 121 -4.76 -10.49 -17.42
CA ALA A 121 -4.22 -10.96 -16.14
C ALA A 121 -3.09 -11.96 -16.34
N ALA A 122 -3.26 -12.93 -17.23
CA ALA A 122 -2.25 -13.91 -17.54
C ALA A 122 -0.99 -13.28 -18.20
N ALA A 123 -1.19 -12.33 -19.11
CA ALA A 123 -0.10 -11.57 -19.74
C ALA A 123 0.69 -10.75 -18.70
N LEU A 124 0.00 -10.02 -17.83
CA LEU A 124 0.62 -9.22 -16.78
C LEU A 124 1.38 -10.07 -15.78
N GLU A 125 0.79 -11.17 -15.32
CA GLU A 125 1.46 -12.12 -14.44
C GLU A 125 2.69 -12.75 -15.12
N GLY A 126 2.57 -13.16 -16.39
CA GLY A 126 3.67 -13.70 -17.19
C GLY A 126 4.85 -12.73 -17.27
N HIS A 127 4.57 -11.47 -17.61
CA HIS A 127 5.61 -10.45 -17.71
C HIS A 127 6.25 -10.10 -16.35
N MET A 128 5.46 -10.07 -15.26
CA MET A 128 6.03 -9.96 -13.92
C MET A 128 7.00 -11.10 -13.60
N ARG A 129 6.68 -12.34 -14.02
CA ARG A 129 7.57 -13.51 -13.83
C ARG A 129 8.86 -13.38 -14.63
N GLU A 130 8.80 -12.82 -15.85
CA GLU A 130 9.99 -12.50 -16.65
C GLU A 130 10.88 -11.48 -15.96
N VAL A 131 10.31 -10.40 -15.43
CA VAL A 131 11.04 -9.38 -14.66
C VAL A 131 11.69 -9.99 -13.40
N VAL A 132 11.00 -10.90 -12.72
CA VAL A 132 11.54 -11.62 -11.55
C VAL A 132 12.70 -12.54 -11.97
N ALA A 133 12.54 -13.28 -13.05
CA ALA A 133 13.57 -14.20 -13.55
C ALA A 133 14.86 -13.48 -13.99
N GLN A 134 14.76 -12.24 -14.45
CA GLN A 134 15.92 -11.41 -14.79
C GLN A 134 16.72 -10.96 -13.56
N ASN A 135 16.15 -11.08 -12.36
CA ASN A 135 16.78 -10.69 -11.08
C ASN A 135 17.38 -9.27 -11.12
N LEU A 136 16.62 -8.32 -11.64
CA LEU A 136 17.06 -6.94 -11.82
C LEU A 136 17.30 -6.24 -10.48
N PRO A 137 18.39 -5.46 -10.34
CA PRO A 137 18.66 -4.73 -9.11
C PRO A 137 17.62 -3.62 -8.89
N ILE A 138 17.26 -3.41 -7.62
CA ILE A 138 16.45 -2.29 -7.17
C ILE A 138 17.37 -1.34 -6.40
N GLU A 139 17.55 -0.15 -6.95
CA GLU A 139 18.42 0.86 -6.39
C GLU A 139 17.63 1.94 -5.66
N ARG A 140 18.21 2.46 -4.59
CA ARG A 140 17.71 3.62 -3.87
C ARG A 140 18.76 4.70 -3.85
N THR A 141 18.43 5.85 -4.38
CA THR A 141 19.33 7.02 -4.44
C THR A 141 18.66 8.22 -3.79
N LYS A 142 19.40 9.01 -3.08
CA LYS A 142 18.94 10.28 -2.53
C LYS A 142 19.25 11.38 -3.54
N VAL A 143 18.20 12.05 -4.03
CA VAL A 143 18.29 13.11 -5.05
C VAL A 143 17.64 14.40 -4.55
N LEU A 144 17.89 15.52 -5.20
CA LEU A 144 17.13 16.76 -4.95
C LEU A 144 15.64 16.51 -5.28
N THR A 145 14.77 17.05 -4.47
CA THR A 145 13.30 16.89 -4.69
C THR A 145 12.87 17.49 -6.02
N SER A 146 13.53 18.57 -6.48
CA SER A 146 13.30 19.16 -7.79
C SER A 146 13.69 18.24 -8.95
N GLU A 147 14.80 17.51 -8.82
CA GLU A 147 15.23 16.51 -9.81
C GLU A 147 14.26 15.34 -9.86
N LEU A 148 13.85 14.83 -8.69
CA LEU A 148 12.87 13.76 -8.58
C LEU A 148 11.53 14.15 -9.22
N ARG A 149 11.09 15.39 -8.99
CA ARG A 149 9.89 15.95 -9.61
C ARG A 149 9.97 15.91 -11.14
N ALA A 150 11.11 16.35 -11.71
CA ALA A 150 11.32 16.32 -13.16
C ALA A 150 11.26 14.89 -13.72
N ILE A 151 11.91 13.92 -13.06
CA ILE A 151 11.87 12.49 -13.43
C ILE A 151 10.42 11.97 -13.41
N TYR A 152 9.63 12.32 -12.38
CA TYR A 152 8.24 11.86 -12.31
C TYR A 152 7.35 12.52 -13.36
N ALA A 153 7.56 13.80 -13.67
CA ALA A 153 6.84 14.49 -14.73
C ALA A 153 7.13 13.84 -16.11
N GLU A 154 8.40 13.54 -16.40
CA GLU A 154 8.81 12.84 -17.62
C GLU A 154 8.19 11.45 -17.74
N GLN A 155 8.03 10.74 -16.62
CA GLN A 155 7.43 9.42 -16.58
C GLN A 155 5.89 9.42 -16.43
N GLY A 156 5.24 10.60 -16.41
CA GLY A 156 3.78 10.72 -16.33
C GLY A 156 3.19 10.38 -14.96
N PHE A 157 3.95 10.62 -13.87
CA PHE A 157 3.45 10.42 -12.49
C PHE A 157 2.90 11.72 -11.90
N ASP A 158 1.77 12.19 -12.41
CA ASP A 158 1.17 13.48 -12.01
C ASP A 158 0.80 13.53 -10.54
N ASP A 159 0.31 12.44 -9.96
CA ASP A 159 -0.01 12.32 -8.54
C ASP A 159 1.23 12.52 -7.65
N LYS A 160 2.38 12.03 -8.11
CA LYS A 160 3.66 12.15 -7.38
C LYS A 160 4.27 13.53 -7.54
N THR A 161 4.16 14.14 -8.73
CA THR A 161 4.60 15.53 -8.94
C THR A 161 3.80 16.47 -8.06
N ALA A 162 2.47 16.37 -8.03
CA ALA A 162 1.61 17.15 -7.16
C ALA A 162 1.95 16.98 -5.67
N LEU A 163 2.27 15.75 -5.25
CA LEU A 163 2.73 15.49 -3.87
C LEU A 163 4.05 16.20 -3.57
N LEU A 164 5.03 16.15 -4.48
CA LEU A 164 6.34 16.77 -4.29
C LEU A 164 6.25 18.29 -4.27
N ASP A 165 5.37 18.89 -5.06
CA ASP A 165 5.13 20.35 -5.08
C ASP A 165 4.65 20.89 -3.73
N THR A 166 3.99 20.06 -2.93
CA THR A 166 3.45 20.44 -1.62
C THR A 166 4.34 20.00 -0.45
N ARG A 167 5.51 19.40 -0.73
CA ARG A 167 6.37 18.81 0.28
C ARG A 167 7.65 19.62 0.50
N PRO A 168 7.82 20.29 1.66
CA PRO A 168 8.97 21.16 1.92
C PRO A 168 10.23 20.33 2.30
N ARG A 169 10.74 19.50 1.39
CA ARG A 169 11.97 18.73 1.61
C ARG A 169 12.93 18.96 0.48
N LEU A 170 14.19 19.27 0.82
CA LEU A 170 15.24 19.49 -0.14
C LEU A 170 15.65 18.19 -0.86
N TYR A 171 15.68 17.06 -0.14
CA TYR A 171 16.03 15.76 -0.67
C TYR A 171 14.91 14.75 -0.52
N SER A 172 14.78 13.89 -1.50
CA SER A 172 13.84 12.76 -1.52
C SER A 172 14.53 11.48 -2.00
N ASP A 173 13.95 10.32 -1.65
CA ASP A 173 14.47 9.04 -2.09
C ASP A 173 13.83 8.66 -3.43
N LEU A 174 14.66 8.38 -4.42
CA LEU A 174 14.29 7.80 -5.70
C LEU A 174 14.61 6.31 -5.66
N TYR A 175 13.62 5.48 -5.96
CA TYR A 175 13.84 4.07 -6.29
C TYR A 175 13.85 3.89 -7.79
N THR A 176 14.77 3.07 -8.30
CA THR A 176 14.85 2.75 -9.73
C THR A 176 14.87 1.24 -9.93
N LEU A 177 14.12 0.79 -10.93
CA LEU A 177 14.08 -0.58 -11.41
C LEU A 177 14.11 -0.54 -12.94
N ASP A 178 15.29 -0.79 -13.50
CA ASP A 178 15.54 -0.81 -14.94
C ASP A 178 14.83 0.35 -15.66
N GLY A 179 15.22 1.58 -15.34
CA GLY A 179 14.69 2.81 -15.91
C GLY A 179 13.33 3.28 -15.36
N THR A 180 12.58 2.42 -14.67
CA THR A 180 11.31 2.82 -14.03
C THR A 180 11.58 3.49 -12.70
N ALA A 181 11.07 4.70 -12.49
CA ALA A 181 11.13 5.40 -11.21
C ALA A 181 10.00 4.96 -10.28
N GLY A 182 10.28 4.88 -8.98
CA GLY A 182 9.32 4.52 -7.95
C GLY A 182 9.42 5.37 -6.70
N TYR A 183 8.31 5.51 -5.98
CA TYR A 183 8.22 6.23 -4.72
C TYR A 183 7.63 5.33 -3.64
N PHE A 184 8.43 5.00 -2.62
CA PHE A 184 8.03 4.08 -1.58
C PHE A 184 8.38 4.60 -0.18
N TYR A 185 7.47 4.39 0.77
CA TYR A 185 7.70 4.65 2.19
C TYR A 185 8.22 3.39 2.88
N GLY A 186 9.53 3.15 2.79
CA GLY A 186 10.19 2.05 3.46
C GLY A 186 11.01 1.17 2.52
N ALA A 187 11.73 0.22 3.09
CA ALA A 187 12.66 -0.64 2.38
C ALA A 187 12.00 -1.54 1.34
N LEU A 188 12.73 -1.81 0.25
CA LEU A 188 12.45 -2.82 -0.77
C LEU A 188 13.51 -3.93 -0.70
N ALA A 189 13.24 -5.07 -1.34
CA ALA A 189 14.23 -6.12 -1.54
C ALA A 189 15.34 -5.63 -2.49
N PRO A 190 16.55 -6.23 -2.44
CA PRO A 190 17.68 -5.78 -3.25
C PRO A 190 17.49 -5.94 -4.76
N SER A 191 16.67 -6.91 -5.16
CA SER A 191 16.40 -7.22 -6.58
C SER A 191 15.04 -7.88 -6.75
N THR A 192 14.60 -7.99 -8.00
CA THR A 192 13.32 -8.60 -8.35
C THR A 192 13.28 -10.10 -8.06
N GLY A 193 14.39 -10.79 -8.09
CA GLY A 193 14.51 -12.23 -7.84
C GLY A 193 14.12 -12.69 -6.42
N TYR A 194 13.93 -11.76 -5.49
CA TYR A 194 13.43 -12.06 -4.14
C TYR A 194 11.91 -12.32 -4.11
N ILE A 195 11.20 -12.04 -5.22
CA ILE A 195 9.74 -12.17 -5.30
C ILE A 195 9.41 -13.43 -6.10
N ASP A 196 9.11 -14.51 -5.42
CA ASP A 196 8.88 -15.83 -6.04
C ASP A 196 7.40 -16.17 -6.23
N ARG A 197 6.49 -15.55 -5.46
CA ARG A 197 5.08 -15.94 -5.37
C ARG A 197 4.14 -14.76 -5.45
N PHE A 198 3.29 -14.78 -6.44
CA PHE A 198 2.16 -13.88 -6.64
C PHE A 198 1.19 -14.49 -7.64
N CYS A 199 -0.02 -13.96 -7.71
CA CYS A 199 -1.01 -14.30 -8.72
C CYS A 199 -1.84 -13.07 -9.02
N ILE A 200 -2.28 -12.94 -10.27
CA ILE A 200 -3.18 -11.88 -10.73
C ILE A 200 -4.50 -12.51 -11.16
N GLU A 201 -5.60 -12.04 -10.60
CA GLU A 201 -6.94 -12.50 -10.94
C GLU A 201 -7.80 -11.29 -11.30
N PRO A 202 -8.57 -11.31 -12.41
CA PRO A 202 -9.52 -10.24 -12.69
C PRO A 202 -10.50 -10.06 -11.53
N TYR A 203 -10.80 -8.81 -11.20
CA TYR A 203 -11.75 -8.48 -10.14
C TYR A 203 -12.43 -7.15 -10.45
N TYR A 204 -13.75 -7.17 -10.63
CA TYR A 204 -14.53 -6.04 -11.13
C TYR A 204 -13.91 -5.41 -12.39
N LYS A 205 -13.65 -4.08 -12.37
CA LYS A 205 -13.02 -3.36 -13.49
C LYS A 205 -11.49 -3.51 -13.55
N GLY A 206 -10.89 -4.01 -12.50
CA GLY A 206 -9.45 -4.15 -12.36
C GLY A 206 -9.06 -5.59 -12.04
N PHE A 207 -8.10 -5.73 -11.15
CA PHE A 207 -7.58 -7.03 -10.77
C PHE A 207 -7.16 -7.09 -9.31
N TYR A 208 -7.14 -8.30 -8.81
CA TYR A 208 -6.62 -8.65 -7.50
C TYR A 208 -5.20 -9.19 -7.62
N LEU A 209 -4.24 -8.54 -6.97
CA LEU A 209 -2.89 -9.05 -6.79
C LEU A 209 -2.84 -9.85 -5.50
N ALA A 210 -2.79 -11.18 -5.60
CA ALA A 210 -2.60 -12.08 -4.47
C ALA A 210 -1.12 -12.21 -4.13
N LEU A 211 -0.76 -12.02 -2.86
CA LEU A 211 0.60 -12.18 -2.33
C LEU A 211 0.61 -13.21 -1.20
N PRO A 212 1.80 -13.74 -0.83
CA PRO A 212 1.93 -14.71 0.25
C PRO A 212 1.37 -14.26 1.58
N LEU A 213 0.80 -15.18 2.34
CA LEU A 213 0.41 -14.96 3.72
C LEU A 213 1.66 -14.92 4.61
N ARG A 214 1.80 -13.92 5.47
CA ARG A 214 2.92 -13.82 6.43
C ARG A 214 3.04 -15.07 7.33
N THR A 215 1.91 -15.59 7.79
CA THR A 215 1.85 -16.77 8.68
C THR A 215 2.09 -18.08 7.96
N ASN A 216 1.89 -18.11 6.65
CA ASN A 216 2.18 -19.27 5.80
C ASN A 216 2.56 -18.80 4.38
N PRO A 217 3.82 -18.40 4.13
CA PRO A 217 4.25 -17.89 2.84
C PRO A 217 4.14 -18.86 1.67
N GLY A 218 3.90 -20.13 1.94
CA GLY A 218 3.60 -21.12 0.91
C GLY A 218 2.23 -20.97 0.25
N VAL A 219 1.34 -20.17 0.83
CA VAL A 219 -0.05 -20.03 0.40
C VAL A 219 -0.32 -18.62 -0.13
N LEU A 220 -0.99 -18.54 -1.28
CA LEU A 220 -1.60 -17.34 -1.82
C LEU A 220 -3.10 -17.36 -1.50
N ASN A 221 -3.60 -16.25 -0.99
CA ASN A 221 -5.03 -16.09 -0.74
C ASN A 221 -5.71 -15.66 -2.05
N LYS A 222 -6.19 -16.63 -2.80
CA LYS A 222 -6.90 -16.45 -4.08
C LYS A 222 -8.41 -16.37 -3.89
N ASN A 223 -9.13 -15.96 -4.92
CA ASN A 223 -10.59 -15.94 -4.98
C ASN A 223 -11.24 -15.20 -3.80
N VAL A 224 -10.68 -14.06 -3.42
CA VAL A 224 -11.20 -13.26 -2.31
C VAL A 224 -12.49 -12.57 -2.75
N GLN A 225 -13.60 -12.93 -2.11
CA GLN A 225 -14.89 -12.31 -2.34
C GLN A 225 -15.24 -11.41 -1.15
N GLN A 226 -15.21 -10.10 -1.35
CA GLN A 226 -15.51 -9.09 -0.32
C GLN A 226 -16.39 -7.97 -0.87
N GLU A 227 -17.50 -8.32 -1.51
CA GLU A 227 -18.37 -7.39 -2.24
C GLU A 227 -18.81 -6.18 -1.42
N LYS A 228 -19.25 -6.40 -0.17
CA LYS A 228 -19.69 -5.30 0.71
C LYS A 228 -18.54 -4.33 1.05
N MET A 229 -17.38 -4.86 1.40
CA MET A 229 -16.20 -4.07 1.68
C MET A 229 -15.74 -3.33 0.42
N PHE A 230 -15.71 -4.00 -0.71
CA PHE A 230 -15.36 -3.42 -2.00
C PHE A 230 -16.32 -2.28 -2.37
N GLY A 231 -17.64 -2.47 -2.22
CA GLY A 231 -18.63 -1.42 -2.45
C GLY A 231 -18.38 -0.15 -1.63
N ILE A 232 -18.00 -0.30 -0.36
CA ILE A 232 -17.63 0.84 0.50
C ILE A 232 -16.39 1.57 -0.01
N PHE A 233 -15.35 0.85 -0.46
CA PHE A 233 -14.17 1.48 -1.04
C PHE A 233 -14.49 2.22 -2.34
N GLN A 234 -15.34 1.66 -3.21
CA GLN A 234 -15.78 2.32 -4.45
C GLN A 234 -16.60 3.59 -4.16
N GLU A 235 -17.49 3.54 -3.18
CA GLU A 235 -18.25 4.72 -2.74
C GLU A 235 -17.31 5.82 -2.23
N TYR A 236 -16.35 5.47 -1.37
CA TYR A 236 -15.36 6.42 -0.86
C TYR A 236 -14.51 7.03 -1.99
N GLN A 237 -14.06 6.23 -2.95
CA GLN A 237 -13.34 6.74 -4.12
C GLN A 237 -14.18 7.70 -4.95
N SER A 238 -15.48 7.43 -5.10
CA SER A 238 -16.40 8.36 -5.76
C SER A 238 -16.47 9.70 -5.01
N TRP A 239 -16.54 9.68 -3.68
CA TRP A 239 -16.57 10.90 -2.86
C TRP A 239 -15.31 11.74 -3.02
N VAL A 240 -14.11 11.15 -2.93
CA VAL A 240 -12.86 11.91 -3.08
C VAL A 240 -12.69 12.48 -4.49
N ARG A 241 -13.23 11.82 -5.52
CA ARG A 241 -13.27 12.35 -6.89
C ARG A 241 -14.21 13.56 -6.99
N ILE A 242 -15.42 13.47 -6.42
CA ILE A 242 -16.39 14.58 -6.39
C ILE A 242 -15.81 15.76 -5.62
N MET A 243 -15.08 15.53 -4.53
CA MET A 243 -14.39 16.57 -3.77
C MET A 243 -13.17 17.16 -4.51
N GLY A 244 -12.74 16.54 -5.62
CA GLY A 244 -11.54 16.93 -6.37
C GLY A 244 -10.25 16.71 -5.58
N VAL A 245 -10.20 15.65 -4.74
CA VAL A 245 -9.04 15.31 -3.90
C VAL A 245 -8.72 13.83 -3.95
N PRO A 246 -8.57 13.24 -5.16
CA PRO A 246 -8.31 11.81 -5.31
C PRO A 246 -6.94 11.38 -4.77
N THR A 247 -6.00 12.31 -4.60
CA THR A 247 -4.64 12.04 -4.10
C THR A 247 -4.27 12.93 -2.92
N VAL A 248 -3.20 12.56 -2.20
CA VAL A 248 -2.66 13.38 -1.10
C VAL A 248 -2.12 14.70 -1.61
N GLY A 249 -1.56 14.76 -2.82
CA GLY A 249 -1.11 15.99 -3.46
C GLY A 249 -2.26 16.99 -3.64
N ASP A 250 -3.43 16.51 -4.08
CA ASP A 250 -4.63 17.34 -4.25
C ASP A 250 -5.15 17.89 -2.91
N VAL A 251 -5.20 17.02 -1.88
CA VAL A 251 -5.57 17.45 -0.51
C VAL A 251 -4.63 18.55 -0.03
N ASN A 252 -3.31 18.34 -0.16
CA ASN A 252 -2.32 19.34 0.26
C ASN A 252 -2.48 20.67 -0.51
N SER A 253 -2.71 20.59 -1.81
CA SER A 253 -2.91 21.78 -2.66
C SER A 253 -4.13 22.59 -2.22
N LYS A 254 -5.26 21.94 -1.90
CA LYS A 254 -6.44 22.62 -1.36
C LYS A 254 -6.19 23.22 0.02
N VAL A 255 -5.46 22.53 0.89
CA VAL A 255 -5.09 23.06 2.22
C VAL A 255 -4.21 24.29 2.08
N LEU A 256 -3.22 24.28 1.18
CA LEU A 256 -2.35 25.43 0.91
C LEU A 256 -3.10 26.60 0.28
N ALA A 257 -4.13 26.32 -0.52
CA ALA A 257 -5.02 27.33 -1.10
C ALA A 257 -6.03 27.91 -0.09
N GLY A 258 -6.07 27.44 1.16
CA GLY A 258 -6.99 27.90 2.20
C GLY A 258 -8.40 27.28 2.14
N ASP A 259 -8.64 26.29 1.28
CA ASP A 259 -9.97 25.63 1.09
C ASP A 259 -10.18 24.39 1.97
N ALA A 260 -9.43 24.25 3.05
CA ALA A 260 -9.59 23.12 3.98
C ALA A 260 -11.01 23.09 4.60
N GLY A 261 -11.58 24.25 4.94
CA GLY A 261 -12.92 24.36 5.52
C GLY A 261 -14.03 23.89 4.57
N GLY A 262 -13.94 24.25 3.28
CA GLY A 262 -14.88 23.78 2.26
C GLY A 262 -14.84 22.27 2.07
N MET A 263 -13.63 21.72 2.01
CA MET A 263 -13.42 20.27 1.89
C MET A 263 -13.98 19.50 3.10
N ILE A 264 -13.76 19.98 4.33
CA ILE A 264 -14.29 19.36 5.55
C ILE A 264 -15.82 19.37 5.54
N LYS A 265 -16.45 20.53 5.26
CA LYS A 265 -17.93 20.64 5.20
C LYS A 265 -18.54 19.68 4.18
N LEU A 266 -17.90 19.53 3.02
CA LEU A 266 -18.38 18.62 1.98
C LEU A 266 -18.25 17.17 2.41
N ALA A 267 -17.13 16.78 3.06
CA ALA A 267 -16.93 15.45 3.60
C ALA A 267 -17.95 15.12 4.70
N GLU A 268 -18.24 16.06 5.59
CA GLU A 268 -19.28 15.93 6.62
C GLU A 268 -20.67 15.74 6.01
N ALA A 269 -21.03 16.51 4.98
CA ALA A 269 -22.29 16.38 4.27
C ALA A 269 -22.48 14.98 3.63
N PHE A 270 -21.41 14.39 3.06
CA PHE A 270 -21.45 13.02 2.57
C PHE A 270 -21.68 12.01 3.68
N HIS A 271 -21.06 12.18 4.85
CA HIS A 271 -21.26 11.31 6.00
C HIS A 271 -22.70 11.42 6.55
N GLU A 272 -23.24 12.63 6.70
CA GLU A 272 -24.62 12.86 7.14
C GLU A 272 -25.63 12.19 6.20
N ARG A 273 -25.44 12.36 4.89
CA ARG A 273 -26.26 11.68 3.88
C ARG A 273 -26.20 10.15 4.02
N LYS A 274 -25.01 9.61 4.32
CA LYS A 274 -24.84 8.16 4.53
C LYS A 274 -25.54 7.68 5.79
N PHE A 275 -25.50 8.44 6.88
CA PHE A 275 -26.22 8.11 8.10
C PHE A 275 -27.73 8.14 7.89
N ALA A 276 -28.25 9.13 7.15
CA ALA A 276 -29.65 9.18 6.77
C ALA A 276 -30.07 7.92 5.98
N TRP A 277 -29.31 7.58 4.94
CA TRP A 277 -29.56 6.37 4.16
C TRP A 277 -29.55 5.08 5.00
N VAL A 278 -28.63 4.94 5.96
CA VAL A 278 -28.59 3.79 6.88
C VAL A 278 -29.84 3.76 7.75
N ALA A 279 -30.29 4.90 8.26
CA ALA A 279 -31.52 4.99 9.08
C ALA A 279 -32.75 4.61 8.29
N ASP A 280 -32.92 5.10 7.05
CA ASP A 280 -33.99 4.72 6.15
C ASP A 280 -34.01 3.22 5.85
N THR A 281 -32.80 2.64 5.60
CA THR A 281 -32.65 1.20 5.36
C THR A 281 -33.09 0.35 6.57
N ILE A 282 -32.79 0.83 7.80
CA ILE A 282 -33.23 0.16 9.04
C ILE A 282 -34.73 0.27 9.20
N TYR A 283 -35.31 1.44 8.95
CA TYR A 283 -36.77 1.66 9.01
C TYR A 283 -37.52 0.78 8.03
N ASP A 284 -37.13 0.72 6.77
CA ASP A 284 -37.72 -0.14 5.74
C ASP A 284 -37.58 -1.62 6.09
N ALA A 285 -36.47 -2.02 6.70
CA ALA A 285 -36.27 -3.39 7.18
C ALA A 285 -37.19 -3.73 8.38
N ASN A 286 -37.49 -2.76 9.23
CA ASN A 286 -38.50 -2.93 10.29
C ASN A 286 -39.87 -3.15 9.70
N LEU A 287 -40.33 -2.30 8.78
CA LEU A 287 -41.63 -2.40 8.16
C LEU A 287 -41.81 -3.68 7.34
N SER A 288 -40.82 -4.02 6.51
CA SER A 288 -40.95 -5.13 5.55
C SER A 288 -40.60 -6.50 6.12
N ARG A 289 -39.70 -6.57 7.11
CA ARG A 289 -39.18 -7.83 7.67
C ARG A 289 -39.30 -7.95 9.18
N GLY A 290 -39.86 -6.95 9.88
CA GLY A 290 -39.99 -6.93 11.32
C GLY A 290 -38.66 -6.86 12.08
N VAL A 291 -37.65 -6.28 11.50
CA VAL A 291 -36.32 -6.12 12.17
C VAL A 291 -36.47 -5.18 13.36
N ARG A 292 -36.20 -5.67 14.57
CA ARG A 292 -36.34 -4.91 15.83
C ARG A 292 -35.01 -4.66 16.53
N ILE A 293 -33.95 -5.36 16.15
CA ILE A 293 -32.64 -5.27 16.76
C ILE A 293 -31.60 -5.09 15.65
N VAL A 294 -30.76 -4.08 15.80
CA VAL A 294 -29.61 -3.80 14.92
C VAL A 294 -28.34 -3.86 15.74
N LEU A 295 -27.41 -4.72 15.35
CA LEU A 295 -26.11 -4.89 16.02
C LEU A 295 -25.02 -4.18 15.22
N ILE A 296 -24.30 -3.25 15.86
CA ILE A 296 -23.14 -2.55 15.27
C ILE A 296 -21.87 -3.13 15.87
N SER A 297 -21.06 -3.78 15.02
CA SER A 297 -19.81 -4.42 15.41
C SER A 297 -18.62 -3.80 14.68
N GLY A 298 -17.44 -3.88 15.29
CA GLY A 298 -16.19 -3.36 14.72
C GLY A 298 -15.10 -3.23 15.79
N PRO A 299 -13.83 -3.01 15.39
CA PRO A 299 -12.70 -2.86 16.30
C PRO A 299 -12.85 -1.63 17.22
N SER A 300 -11.99 -1.53 18.22
CA SER A 300 -11.93 -0.33 19.07
C SER A 300 -11.66 0.91 18.19
N SER A 301 -12.23 2.04 18.57
CA SER A 301 -12.08 3.34 17.85
C SER A 301 -12.57 3.34 16.39
N SER A 302 -13.39 2.38 15.98
CA SER A 302 -13.97 2.32 14.61
C SER A 302 -15.19 3.23 14.37
N GLY A 303 -15.50 4.12 15.31
CA GLY A 303 -16.64 5.04 15.16
C GLY A 303 -18.03 4.43 15.45
N LYS A 304 -18.13 3.24 16.03
CA LYS A 304 -19.43 2.58 16.34
C LYS A 304 -20.41 3.50 17.05
N THR A 305 -19.98 4.10 18.17
CA THR A 305 -20.80 5.00 18.97
C THR A 305 -21.11 6.30 18.21
N THR A 306 -20.12 6.82 17.48
CA THR A 306 -20.26 8.04 16.66
C THR A 306 -21.28 7.84 15.54
N SER A 307 -21.36 6.65 14.94
CA SER A 307 -22.33 6.31 13.88
C SER A 307 -23.71 5.97 14.44
N ALA A 308 -23.77 5.29 15.60
CA ALA A 308 -25.04 4.88 16.20
C ALA A 308 -25.94 6.06 16.62
N LYS A 309 -25.34 7.11 17.18
CA LYS A 309 -26.10 8.29 17.63
C LYS A 309 -26.82 9.02 16.49
N PRO A 310 -26.18 9.47 15.40
CA PRO A 310 -26.89 10.11 14.30
C PRO A 310 -28.01 9.23 13.72
N VAL A 311 -27.74 7.94 13.49
CA VAL A 311 -28.75 7.00 12.97
C VAL A 311 -29.97 6.90 13.88
N SER A 312 -29.78 6.89 15.22
CA SER A 312 -30.90 6.79 16.17
C SER A 312 -31.67 8.09 16.36
N TYR A 313 -31.01 9.24 16.27
CA TYR A 313 -31.65 10.54 16.56
C TYR A 313 -32.29 11.20 15.34
N THR A 314 -31.68 11.08 14.16
CA THR A 314 -32.06 11.91 13.02
C THR A 314 -33.27 11.38 12.26
N HIS A 315 -33.45 10.06 12.15
CA HIS A 315 -34.52 9.47 11.33
C HIS A 315 -35.44 8.51 12.06
N LEU A 316 -34.95 7.66 12.96
CA LEU A 316 -35.81 6.72 13.66
C LEU A 316 -36.81 7.43 14.58
N ARG A 317 -36.44 8.55 15.21
CA ARG A 317 -37.32 9.40 16.02
C ARG A 317 -38.18 10.35 15.18
N ALA A 318 -37.71 10.83 14.03
CA ALA A 318 -38.49 11.68 13.15
C ALA A 318 -39.70 10.92 12.54
N HIS A 319 -39.56 9.63 12.30
CA HIS A 319 -40.64 8.77 11.85
C HIS A 319 -41.65 8.44 12.98
N GLU A 320 -41.23 8.42 14.25
CA GLU A 320 -42.13 8.25 15.40
C GLU A 320 -42.94 9.50 15.69
N THR A 321 -42.44 10.69 15.36
CA THR A 321 -43.18 11.97 15.57
C THR A 321 -44.13 12.34 14.46
N GLY A 322 -44.08 11.68 13.30
CA GLY A 322 -45.03 11.87 12.20
C GLY A 322 -46.39 11.13 12.35
N ALA A 323 -46.61 10.47 13.48
CA ALA A 323 -47.82 9.71 13.79
C ALA A 323 -48.83 10.45 14.73
N TYR A 324 -48.83 11.79 14.72
CA TYR A 324 -49.86 12.58 15.40
C TYR A 324 -50.68 13.40 14.40
#